data_e854cde101e641b171429c811e846bce
#
_entry.id   e854cde101e641b171429c811e846bce
#
_cell.length_a   1.000
_cell.length_b   1.000
_cell.length_c   1.000
_cell.angle_alpha   90.00
_cell.angle_beta   90.00
_cell.angle_gamma   90.00
#
_symmetry.space_group_name_H-M   'P 1'
#
loop_
_entity.id
_entity.type
_entity.pdbx_description
1 polymer ?
#
loop_
_entity_poly.entity_id
_entity_poly.type
_entity_poly.pdbx_seq_one_letter_code
_entity_poly.pdbx_strand_id
1 'polypeptide(L)'
;TTRRYLEILEKYKVDPGMLEMELKETDTIRYENIKDLLRSLQEAGFHTALDNFGVGSSFINLIADVPLNDVKLGRGFMEKCEKDYRGIGFLRQMIEMLKNLGFQVLCEGVESARQVEILKTSGCDHVQGNWFSMPLSAKEFEKMLFLPGEIFCRCRKNEEHSTGGEA
;
A
#
# COMPACT_ATOMS: atom_id res chain seq x y z
N THR A 1 -21.45 -3.82 12.05
CA THR A 1 -20.03 -4.27 11.96
C THR A 1 -19.10 -3.18 12.51
N THR A 2 -19.22 -1.92 12.11
CA THR A 2 -18.42 -0.77 12.57
C THR A 2 -18.47 -0.61 14.10
N ARG A 3 -19.65 -0.72 14.71
CA ARG A 3 -19.84 -0.62 16.18
C ARG A 3 -18.95 -1.59 16.95
N ARG A 4 -18.82 -2.85 16.49
CA ARG A 4 -17.99 -3.85 17.17
C ARG A 4 -16.50 -3.48 17.15
N TYR A 5 -16.01 -2.89 16.08
CA TYR A 5 -14.63 -2.39 16.04
C TYR A 5 -14.44 -1.23 17.02
N LEU A 6 -15.36 -0.27 17.04
CA LEU A 6 -15.31 0.86 17.99
C LEU A 6 -15.31 0.41 19.45
N GLU A 7 -16.14 -0.57 19.83
CA GLU A 7 -16.17 -1.14 21.20
C GLU A 7 -14.81 -1.75 21.58
N ILE A 8 -14.12 -2.40 20.64
CA ILE A 8 -12.77 -2.95 20.88
C ILE A 8 -11.74 -1.82 21.03
N LEU A 9 -11.78 -0.82 20.15
CA LEU A 9 -10.84 0.30 20.19
C LEU A 9 -10.99 1.12 21.47
N GLU A 10 -12.22 1.37 21.88
CA GLU A 10 -12.50 2.06 23.15
C GLU A 10 -11.92 1.29 24.36
N LYS A 11 -12.10 -0.04 24.39
CA LYS A 11 -11.53 -0.90 25.43
C LYS A 11 -10.01 -0.77 25.53
N TYR A 12 -9.32 -0.68 24.40
CA TYR A 12 -7.85 -0.59 24.37
C TYR A 12 -7.32 0.84 24.23
N LYS A 13 -8.21 1.84 24.22
CA LYS A 13 -7.87 3.27 24.05
C LYS A 13 -7.04 3.54 22.79
N VAL A 14 -7.42 2.91 21.68
CA VAL A 14 -6.78 3.09 20.37
C VAL A 14 -7.64 4.05 19.54
N ASP A 15 -7.01 5.05 18.93
CA ASP A 15 -7.66 5.97 18.00
C ASP A 15 -8.03 5.21 16.71
N PRO A 16 -9.29 5.28 16.21
CA PRO A 16 -9.70 4.69 14.93
C PRO A 16 -8.82 5.11 13.76
N GLY A 17 -8.30 6.35 13.75
CA GLY A 17 -7.39 6.86 12.74
C GLY A 17 -6.03 6.15 12.66
N MET A 18 -5.69 5.34 13.67
CA MET A 18 -4.51 4.47 13.61
C MET A 18 -4.75 3.13 12.89
N LEU A 19 -5.98 2.87 12.46
CA LEU A 19 -6.35 1.64 11.77
C LEU A 19 -6.82 1.94 10.35
N GLU A 20 -6.30 1.15 9.42
CA GLU A 20 -6.74 1.14 8.04
C GLU A 20 -7.63 -0.08 7.77
N MET A 21 -8.78 0.17 7.16
CA MET A 21 -9.75 -0.85 6.78
C MET A 21 -9.64 -1.09 5.27
N GLU A 22 -9.12 -2.27 4.91
CA GLU A 22 -8.86 -2.63 3.53
C GLU A 22 -10.06 -3.35 2.89
N LEU A 23 -10.42 -2.90 1.70
CA LEU A 23 -11.41 -3.52 0.85
C LEU A 23 -10.72 -4.15 -0.34
N LYS A 24 -10.85 -5.46 -0.52
CA LYS A 24 -10.33 -6.13 -1.72
C LYS A 24 -11.19 -5.83 -2.94
N GLU A 25 -10.55 -5.58 -4.07
CA GLU A 25 -11.25 -5.36 -5.35
C GLU A 25 -12.25 -6.49 -5.68
N THR A 26 -11.94 -7.73 -5.30
CA THR A 26 -12.79 -8.91 -5.53
C THR A 26 -14.06 -8.95 -4.69
N ASP A 27 -14.13 -8.20 -3.58
CA ASP A 27 -15.25 -8.23 -2.64
C ASP A 27 -16.37 -7.26 -3.03
N THR A 28 -16.25 -6.62 -4.18
CA THR A 28 -17.14 -5.56 -4.68
C THR A 28 -18.52 -6.03 -5.17
N ILE A 29 -18.89 -7.26 -4.91
CA ILE A 29 -20.12 -7.91 -5.44
C ILE A 29 -21.44 -7.22 -5.02
N ARG A 30 -21.41 -6.28 -4.06
CA ARG A 30 -22.56 -5.49 -3.61
C ARG A 30 -22.21 -4.02 -3.42
N TYR A 31 -21.97 -3.35 -4.53
CA TYR A 31 -21.52 -1.97 -4.61
C TYR A 31 -22.28 -0.97 -3.71
N GLU A 32 -23.63 -1.01 -3.67
CA GLU A 32 -24.43 -0.06 -2.86
C GLU A 32 -24.18 -0.24 -1.34
N ASN A 33 -24.10 -1.48 -0.88
CA ASN A 33 -23.84 -1.77 0.54
C ASN A 33 -22.41 -1.39 0.97
N ILE A 34 -21.47 -1.37 0.03
CA ILE A 34 -20.06 -1.03 0.30
C ILE A 34 -19.89 0.46 0.53
N LYS A 35 -20.57 1.31 -0.26
CA LYS A 35 -20.53 2.77 -0.06
C LYS A 35 -20.96 3.18 1.33
N ASP A 36 -22.06 2.66 1.80
CA ASP A 36 -22.61 3.00 3.12
C ASP A 36 -21.69 2.47 4.25
N LEU A 37 -21.11 1.29 4.06
CA LEU A 37 -20.14 0.76 5.01
C LEU A 37 -18.90 1.64 5.09
N LEU A 38 -18.32 2.02 3.95
CA LEU A 38 -17.11 2.86 3.91
C LEU A 38 -17.37 4.26 4.48
N ARG A 39 -18.52 4.86 4.19
CA ARG A 39 -18.93 6.13 4.83
C ARG A 39 -19.00 5.99 6.34
N SER A 40 -19.65 4.94 6.84
CA SER A 40 -19.77 4.71 8.27
C SER A 40 -18.42 4.47 8.97
N LEU A 41 -17.47 3.87 8.25
CA LEU A 41 -16.09 3.69 8.75
C LEU A 41 -15.34 5.02 8.80
N GLN A 42 -15.42 5.84 7.74
CA GLN A 42 -14.79 7.16 7.72
C GLN A 42 -15.40 8.12 8.74
N GLU A 43 -16.74 8.15 8.88
CA GLU A 43 -17.41 8.93 9.91
C GLU A 43 -17.01 8.52 11.33
N ALA A 44 -16.66 7.25 11.51
CA ALA A 44 -16.12 6.72 12.75
C ALA A 44 -14.60 6.96 12.94
N GLY A 45 -13.94 7.61 11.97
CA GLY A 45 -12.54 8.01 12.04
C GLY A 45 -11.53 6.99 11.50
N PHE A 46 -11.98 5.86 10.89
CA PHE A 46 -11.08 4.90 10.28
C PHE A 46 -10.52 5.41 8.95
N HIS A 47 -9.27 5.05 8.65
CA HIS A 47 -8.75 5.10 7.29
C HIS A 47 -9.31 3.94 6.47
N THR A 48 -9.53 4.17 5.17
CA THR A 48 -10.08 3.18 4.26
C THR A 48 -9.21 3.06 3.01
N ALA A 49 -8.87 1.85 2.61
CA ALA A 49 -8.04 1.58 1.45
C ALA A 49 -8.66 0.55 0.50
N LEU A 50 -8.39 0.70 -0.79
CA LEU A 50 -8.65 -0.33 -1.79
C LEU A 50 -7.40 -1.18 -1.99
N ASP A 51 -7.49 -2.48 -1.66
CA ASP A 51 -6.39 -3.43 -1.76
C ASP A 51 -6.36 -4.17 -3.10
N ASN A 52 -5.14 -4.50 -3.55
CA ASN A 52 -4.86 -5.25 -4.78
C ASN A 52 -5.42 -4.61 -6.07
N PHE A 53 -5.40 -3.30 -6.15
CA PHE A 53 -5.87 -2.55 -7.30
C PHE A 53 -5.14 -2.92 -8.59
N GLY A 54 -5.91 -3.04 -9.67
CA GLY A 54 -5.40 -3.33 -11.02
C GLY A 54 -5.34 -4.82 -11.38
N VAL A 55 -5.88 -5.71 -10.54
CA VAL A 55 -5.97 -7.15 -10.80
C VAL A 55 -7.32 -7.51 -11.46
N GLY A 56 -8.38 -6.78 -11.15
CA GLY A 56 -9.73 -6.97 -11.71
C GLY A 56 -10.11 -5.97 -12.81
N SER A 57 -11.29 -6.13 -13.39
CA SER A 57 -11.78 -5.29 -14.50
C SER A 57 -12.83 -4.25 -14.11
N SER A 58 -13.27 -4.21 -12.85
CA SER A 58 -14.46 -3.45 -12.43
C SER A 58 -14.18 -2.18 -11.65
N PHE A 59 -12.93 -1.84 -11.42
CA PHE A 59 -12.53 -0.84 -10.44
C PHE A 59 -12.74 0.63 -10.83
N ILE A 60 -12.79 0.97 -12.12
CA ILE A 60 -12.93 2.37 -12.57
C ILE A 60 -14.23 2.99 -12.04
N ASN A 61 -15.32 2.23 -12.08
CA ASN A 61 -16.61 2.67 -11.54
C ASN A 61 -16.60 2.75 -10.01
N LEU A 62 -15.81 1.90 -9.36
CA LEU A 62 -15.68 1.89 -7.90
C LEU A 62 -14.94 3.13 -7.42
N ILE A 63 -13.80 3.44 -8.00
CA ILE A 63 -12.95 4.57 -7.61
C ILE A 63 -13.65 5.91 -7.76
N ALA A 64 -14.45 6.08 -8.83
CA ALA A 64 -15.12 7.35 -9.09
C ALA A 64 -16.14 7.73 -8.01
N ASP A 65 -16.69 6.76 -7.29
CA ASP A 65 -17.87 6.96 -6.46
C ASP A 65 -17.73 6.58 -4.99
N VAL A 66 -16.61 5.91 -4.61
CA VAL A 66 -16.46 5.35 -3.26
C VAL A 66 -15.53 6.23 -2.42
N PRO A 67 -15.92 6.58 -1.20
CA PRO A 67 -15.06 7.32 -0.30
C PRO A 67 -13.94 6.40 0.20
N LEU A 68 -12.74 6.57 -0.34
CA LEU A 68 -11.51 5.89 0.06
C LEU A 68 -10.43 6.93 0.30
N ASN A 69 -9.50 6.62 1.20
CA ASN A 69 -8.31 7.43 1.45
C ASN A 69 -7.16 6.97 0.54
N ASP A 70 -6.96 5.66 0.47
CA ASP A 70 -5.77 5.07 -0.12
C ASP A 70 -6.11 4.03 -1.19
N VAL A 71 -5.21 3.90 -2.17
CA VAL A 71 -5.24 2.84 -3.18
C VAL A 71 -3.91 2.09 -3.16
N LYS A 72 -3.98 0.77 -2.94
CA LYS A 72 -2.83 -0.12 -2.89
C LYS A 72 -2.66 -0.87 -4.20
N LEU A 73 -1.57 -0.57 -4.90
CA LEU A 73 -1.16 -1.29 -6.10
C LEU A 73 -0.51 -2.60 -5.68
N GLY A 74 -1.11 -3.73 -6.06
CA GLY A 74 -0.61 -5.05 -5.69
C GLY A 74 0.70 -5.41 -6.41
N ARG A 75 1.49 -6.32 -5.82
CA ARG A 75 2.73 -6.85 -6.37
C ARG A 75 2.60 -7.28 -7.83
N GLY A 76 1.55 -8.05 -8.18
CA GLY A 76 1.35 -8.55 -9.53
C GLY A 76 1.11 -7.45 -10.58
N PHE A 77 0.59 -6.29 -10.17
CA PHE A 77 0.47 -5.12 -11.03
C PHE A 77 1.85 -4.50 -11.29
N MET A 78 2.67 -4.32 -10.25
CA MET A 78 4.03 -3.80 -10.37
C MET A 78 4.90 -4.69 -11.26
N GLU A 79 4.88 -6.01 -11.05
CA GLU A 79 5.62 -6.99 -11.86
C GLU A 79 5.26 -6.98 -13.35
N LYS A 80 4.01 -6.66 -13.69
CA LYS A 80 3.59 -6.48 -15.08
C LYS A 80 4.11 -5.17 -15.67
N CYS A 81 4.06 -4.09 -14.90
CA CYS A 81 4.41 -2.76 -15.36
C CYS A 81 5.92 -2.56 -15.51
N GLU A 82 6.77 -3.18 -14.68
CA GLU A 82 8.23 -2.98 -14.71
C GLU A 82 8.95 -3.63 -15.89
N LYS A 83 8.26 -4.46 -16.70
CA LYS A 83 8.88 -5.25 -17.78
C LYS A 83 9.46 -4.41 -18.89
N ASP A 84 8.79 -3.33 -19.27
CA ASP A 84 9.18 -2.48 -20.36
C ASP A 84 8.79 -1.00 -20.14
N TYR A 85 9.22 -0.13 -21.04
CA TYR A 85 8.98 1.33 -20.96
C TYR A 85 7.48 1.68 -21.06
N ARG A 86 6.68 0.87 -21.76
CA ARG A 86 5.23 1.10 -21.90
C ARG A 86 4.53 0.79 -20.58
N GLY A 87 4.91 -0.30 -19.93
CA GLY A 87 4.40 -0.67 -18.61
C GLY A 87 4.75 0.39 -17.57
N ILE A 88 5.99 0.87 -17.54
CA ILE A 88 6.42 1.95 -16.63
C ILE A 88 5.66 3.26 -16.92
N GLY A 89 5.45 3.60 -18.19
CA GLY A 89 4.64 4.75 -18.60
C GLY A 89 3.19 4.62 -18.13
N PHE A 90 2.61 3.42 -18.26
CA PHE A 90 1.26 3.13 -17.78
C PHE A 90 1.15 3.25 -16.27
N LEU A 91 2.10 2.69 -15.51
CA LEU A 91 2.17 2.81 -14.05
C LEU A 91 2.20 4.28 -13.60
N ARG A 92 3.04 5.10 -14.25
CA ARG A 92 3.15 6.55 -13.94
C ARG A 92 1.82 7.26 -14.14
N GLN A 93 1.17 7.04 -15.29
CA GLN A 93 -0.13 7.67 -15.58
C GLN A 93 -1.22 7.20 -14.63
N MET A 94 -1.19 5.93 -14.21
CA MET A 94 -2.12 5.38 -13.23
C MET A 94 -1.94 6.06 -11.86
N ILE A 95 -0.71 6.17 -11.38
CA ILE A 95 -0.40 6.85 -10.12
C ILE A 95 -0.85 8.32 -10.17
N GLU A 96 -0.52 9.02 -11.25
CA GLU A 96 -0.91 10.42 -11.46
C GLU A 96 -2.44 10.59 -11.45
N MET A 97 -3.17 9.72 -12.16
CA MET A 97 -4.64 9.72 -12.19
C MET A 97 -5.23 9.52 -10.78
N LEU A 98 -4.75 8.55 -10.03
CA LEU A 98 -5.23 8.26 -8.68
C LEU A 98 -4.98 9.44 -7.73
N LYS A 99 -3.81 10.06 -7.82
CA LYS A 99 -3.47 11.25 -7.02
C LYS A 99 -4.32 12.46 -7.38
N ASN A 100 -4.61 12.67 -8.67
CA ASN A 100 -5.48 13.74 -9.12
C ASN A 100 -6.94 13.54 -8.65
N LEU A 101 -7.36 12.31 -8.37
CA LEU A 101 -8.63 11.98 -7.73
C LEU A 101 -8.62 12.15 -6.22
N GLY A 102 -7.48 12.49 -5.61
CA GLY A 102 -7.33 12.75 -4.18
C GLY A 102 -6.91 11.55 -3.35
N PHE A 103 -6.56 10.42 -3.96
CA PHE A 103 -6.07 9.24 -3.23
C PHE A 103 -4.58 9.33 -2.92
N GLN A 104 -4.16 8.76 -1.80
CA GLN A 104 -2.78 8.37 -1.60
C GLN A 104 -2.54 7.01 -2.27
N VAL A 105 -1.38 6.87 -2.92
CA VAL A 105 -1.03 5.65 -3.65
C VAL A 105 0.11 4.93 -2.94
N LEU A 106 -0.16 3.67 -2.57
CA LEU A 106 0.82 2.77 -1.98
C LEU A 106 1.09 1.60 -2.95
N CYS A 107 2.34 1.21 -3.13
CA CYS A 107 2.69 0.01 -3.88
C CYS A 107 3.23 -1.07 -2.94
N GLU A 108 2.63 -2.26 -3.02
CA GLU A 108 2.99 -3.42 -2.19
C GLU A 108 3.90 -4.40 -2.92
N GLY A 109 4.60 -5.23 -2.12
CA GLY A 109 5.43 -6.32 -2.63
C GLY A 109 6.67 -5.84 -3.38
N VAL A 110 7.24 -4.71 -2.96
CA VAL A 110 8.49 -4.18 -3.52
C VAL A 110 9.68 -4.99 -3.04
N GLU A 111 10.45 -5.57 -3.97
CA GLU A 111 11.53 -6.53 -3.67
C GLU A 111 12.89 -6.11 -4.25
N SER A 112 12.97 -5.03 -5.04
CA SER A 112 14.23 -4.62 -5.69
C SER A 112 14.44 -3.10 -5.69
N ALA A 113 15.71 -2.67 -5.74
CA ALA A 113 16.09 -1.26 -5.89
C ALA A 113 15.52 -0.65 -7.17
N ARG A 114 15.44 -1.43 -8.25
CA ARG A 114 14.86 -1.00 -9.52
C ARG A 114 13.37 -0.64 -9.36
N GLN A 115 12.60 -1.45 -8.64
CA GLN A 115 11.18 -1.17 -8.36
C GLN A 115 11.03 0.11 -7.53
N VAL A 116 11.87 0.29 -6.51
CA VAL A 116 11.89 1.52 -5.70
C VAL A 116 12.14 2.75 -6.57
N GLU A 117 13.12 2.71 -7.46
CA GLU A 117 13.44 3.84 -8.33
C GLU A 117 12.32 4.15 -9.35
N ILE A 118 11.70 3.10 -9.94
CA ILE A 118 10.53 3.26 -10.82
C ILE A 118 9.38 3.93 -10.07
N LEU A 119 9.04 3.47 -8.86
CA LEU A 119 7.94 4.00 -8.07
C LEU A 119 8.21 5.43 -7.61
N LYS A 120 9.43 5.71 -7.16
CA LYS A 120 9.87 7.06 -6.78
C LYS A 120 9.75 8.04 -7.95
N THR A 121 10.25 7.67 -9.14
CA THR A 121 10.17 8.52 -10.34
C THR A 121 8.76 8.61 -10.92
N SER A 122 7.88 7.66 -10.58
CA SER A 122 6.45 7.68 -10.92
C SER A 122 5.58 8.47 -9.94
N GLY A 123 6.16 8.98 -8.84
CA GLY A 123 5.44 9.81 -7.87
C GLY A 123 4.55 9.02 -6.90
N CYS A 124 4.83 7.72 -6.67
CA CYS A 124 4.15 6.92 -5.66
C CYS A 124 4.41 7.49 -4.26
N ASP A 125 3.35 7.58 -3.42
CA ASP A 125 3.45 8.21 -2.11
C ASP A 125 4.10 7.27 -1.09
N HIS A 126 3.73 6.00 -1.12
CA HIS A 126 4.19 4.98 -0.17
C HIS A 126 4.59 3.69 -0.88
N VAL A 127 5.54 2.99 -0.31
CA VAL A 127 6.00 1.68 -0.79
C VAL A 127 6.19 0.72 0.37
N GLN A 128 5.80 -0.54 0.18
CA GLN A 128 5.92 -1.61 1.16
C GLN A 128 6.44 -2.88 0.50
N GLY A 129 7.37 -3.59 1.14
CA GLY A 129 7.84 -4.88 0.64
C GLY A 129 9.13 -5.35 1.29
N ASN A 130 9.55 -6.56 0.90
CA ASN A 130 10.70 -7.25 1.45
C ASN A 130 12.03 -6.52 1.16
N TRP A 131 12.06 -5.62 0.19
CA TRP A 131 13.20 -4.73 -0.04
C TRP A 131 13.55 -3.91 1.20
N PHE A 132 12.57 -3.48 1.97
CA PHE A 132 12.77 -2.66 3.17
C PHE A 132 12.95 -3.53 4.41
N SER A 133 12.08 -4.49 4.62
CA SER A 133 12.15 -5.44 5.73
C SER A 133 11.26 -6.65 5.47
N MET A 134 11.70 -7.82 5.87
CA MET A 134 10.81 -8.97 6.06
C MET A 134 9.88 -8.70 7.25
N PRO A 135 8.72 -9.41 7.33
CA PRO A 135 7.87 -9.34 8.51
C PRO A 135 8.64 -9.61 9.80
N LEU A 136 8.47 -8.73 10.78
CA LEU A 136 9.16 -8.77 12.06
C LEU A 136 8.18 -9.08 13.20
N SER A 137 8.67 -9.68 14.29
CA SER A 137 7.92 -9.73 15.54
C SER A 137 7.76 -8.32 16.14
N ALA A 138 6.74 -8.10 16.98
CA ALA A 138 6.52 -6.81 17.63
C ALA A 138 7.76 -6.28 18.35
N LYS A 139 8.50 -7.17 19.06
CA LYS A 139 9.75 -6.80 19.75
C LYS A 139 10.89 -6.35 18.81
N GLU A 140 10.98 -6.97 17.64
CA GLU A 140 11.99 -6.59 16.63
C GLU A 140 11.60 -5.29 15.96
N PHE A 141 10.31 -5.10 15.69
CA PHE A 141 9.77 -3.86 15.12
C PHE A 141 9.97 -2.67 16.07
N GLU A 142 9.67 -2.83 17.37
CA GLU A 142 9.95 -1.79 18.38
C GLU A 142 11.43 -1.38 18.39
N LYS A 143 12.35 -2.35 18.36
CA LYS A 143 13.78 -2.05 18.29
C LYS A 143 14.15 -1.26 17.05
N MET A 144 13.50 -1.55 15.92
CA MET A 144 13.74 -0.87 14.66
C MET A 144 13.23 0.57 14.67
N LEU A 145 12.08 0.84 15.29
CA LEU A 145 11.48 2.18 15.39
C LEU A 145 12.34 3.16 16.21
N PHE A 146 13.08 2.67 17.20
CA PHE A 146 13.88 3.50 18.10
C PHE A 146 15.36 3.61 17.70
N LEU A 147 15.75 3.01 16.55
CA LEU A 147 17.12 3.19 16.03
C LEU A 147 17.20 4.46 15.17
N PRO A 148 17.87 5.53 15.60
CA PRO A 148 17.99 6.75 14.82
C PRO A 148 18.74 6.48 13.50
N GLY A 149 18.08 6.71 12.38
CA GLY A 149 18.71 6.80 11.06
C GLY A 149 18.98 5.50 10.30
N GLU A 150 18.74 4.31 10.87
CA GLU A 150 19.07 3.03 10.22
C GLU A 150 17.92 2.34 9.48
N ILE A 151 16.69 2.84 9.56
CA ILE A 151 15.50 2.20 8.95
C ILE A 151 15.65 2.07 7.42
N PHE A 152 16.39 2.98 6.78
CA PHE A 152 16.60 2.97 5.33
C PHE A 152 17.91 2.31 4.86
N CYS A 153 18.79 1.87 5.77
CA CYS A 153 20.14 1.41 5.42
C CYS A 153 20.36 -0.11 5.42
N ARG A 154 19.48 -0.92 6.01
CA ARG A 154 19.72 -2.37 6.11
C ARG A 154 19.63 -3.11 4.78
N CYS A 155 18.92 -2.58 3.80
CA CYS A 155 18.80 -3.22 2.48
C CYS A 155 20.02 -3.04 1.57
N ARG A 156 20.93 -2.10 1.84
CA ARG A 156 22.16 -1.87 1.03
C ARG A 156 23.32 -2.83 1.33
N LYS A 157 23.32 -3.52 2.45
CA LYS A 157 24.49 -4.33 2.86
C LYS A 157 24.61 -5.70 2.18
N ASN A 158 23.57 -6.17 1.48
CA ASN A 158 23.62 -7.48 0.82
C ASN A 158 24.10 -7.45 -0.64
N GLU A 159 24.27 -6.27 -1.26
CA GLU A 159 24.74 -6.18 -2.66
C GLU A 159 26.26 -6.08 -2.79
N GLU A 160 27.01 -5.73 -1.73
CA GLU A 160 28.46 -5.57 -1.78
C GLU A 160 29.26 -6.88 -1.62
N HIS A 161 28.61 -8.02 -1.37
CA HIS A 161 29.31 -9.30 -1.15
C HIS A 161 29.22 -10.32 -2.29
N SER A 162 28.62 -9.97 -3.45
CA SER A 162 28.55 -10.90 -4.59
C SER A 162 29.44 -10.57 -5.79
N THR A 163 30.31 -9.56 -5.69
CA THR A 163 31.26 -9.22 -6.76
C THR A 163 32.72 -9.29 -6.27
N GLY A 164 33.08 -10.41 -5.70
CA GLY A 164 34.47 -10.63 -5.28
C GLY A 164 34.86 -12.10 -5.31
N GLY A 165 35.11 -12.61 -6.50
CA GLY A 165 35.69 -13.95 -6.62
C GLY A 165 35.60 -14.49 -8.03
N GLU A 166 36.58 -14.11 -8.86
CA GLU A 166 37.29 -15.01 -9.78
C GLU A 166 38.28 -14.18 -10.60
N ALA A 167 39.51 -14.31 -10.23
CA ALA A 167 40.66 -14.13 -11.09
C ALA A 167 41.45 -15.43 -11.10
#